data_fc9b7f2e628f193a166263441c8345c2
#
_entry.id   fc9b7f2e628f193a166263441c8345c2
#
_cell.length_a   1.000
_cell.length_b   1.000
_cell.length_c   1.000
_cell.angle_alpha   90.00
_cell.angle_beta   90.00
_cell.angle_gamma   90.00
#
_symmetry.space_group_name_H-M   'P 1'
#
loop_
_entity.id
_entity.type
_entity.pdbx_description
1 polymer ?
#
loop_
_entity_poly.entity_id
_entity_poly.type
_entity_poly.pdbx_seq_one_letter_code
_entity_poly.pdbx_strand_id
1 'polypeptide(L)'
;MWRDDSTQRSLTATGGPAHYGASGFPPAAGRGNPAPHESQIARTRGGPGDLVPTKPSKELVTFPNPSPGRDYVIRHRCPEYTAVCPVTGQPDFGEIVVVYVPDALCVELRSLKLYLWSFRNEGHYFEQVTNQILDDLVRTVHPRRMSVIGRFNVRGGIATTVVARYQSERSAAAART
;
A
#
# COMPACT_ATOMS: atom_id res chain seq x y z
N MET A 1 -4.63 18.00 -9.01
CA MET A 1 -5.46 17.56 -10.16
C MET A 1 -4.67 16.50 -10.90
N TRP A 2 -4.88 15.22 -10.60
CA TRP A 2 -4.19 14.12 -11.26
C TRP A 2 -5.06 13.66 -12.41
N ARG A 3 -4.55 13.79 -13.64
CA ARG A 3 -5.21 13.26 -14.83
C ARG A 3 -4.88 11.78 -14.94
N ASP A 4 -5.91 10.98 -15.14
CA ASP A 4 -5.80 9.58 -15.53
C ASP A 4 -5.62 9.56 -17.06
N ASP A 5 -4.40 9.26 -17.50
CA ASP A 5 -4.09 9.15 -18.93
C ASP A 5 -4.02 7.66 -19.29
N SER A 6 -5.18 7.09 -19.58
CA SER A 6 -5.31 5.73 -20.11
C SER A 6 -5.43 5.75 -21.63
N THR A 7 -4.40 6.25 -22.33
CA THR A 7 -4.31 6.11 -23.80
C THR A 7 -3.45 4.89 -24.12
N GLN A 8 -4.09 3.78 -24.42
CA GLN A 8 -3.44 2.61 -25.02
C GLN A 8 -2.99 2.98 -26.45
N ARG A 9 -1.69 3.13 -26.65
CA ARG A 9 -1.07 3.05 -27.99
C ARG A 9 -0.39 1.70 -28.12
N SER A 10 -0.90 0.89 -29.01
CA SER A 10 -0.25 -0.31 -29.53
C SER A 10 1.01 0.12 -30.30
N LEU A 11 2.17 -0.27 -29.80
CA LEU A 11 3.44 -0.18 -30.52
C LEU A 11 4.01 -1.57 -30.69
N THR A 12 4.05 -2.02 -31.93
CA THR A 12 4.79 -3.18 -32.40
C THR A 12 6.29 -2.95 -32.17
N ALA A 13 6.93 -3.81 -31.38
CA ALA A 13 8.36 -3.76 -31.11
C ALA A 13 9.14 -4.60 -32.12
N THR A 14 9.91 -3.93 -32.97
CA THR A 14 11.07 -4.50 -33.66
C THR A 14 12.28 -3.66 -33.30
N GLY A 15 13.23 -4.22 -32.55
CA GLY A 15 14.50 -3.54 -32.22
C GLY A 15 15.33 -4.36 -31.25
N GLY A 16 16.46 -4.88 -31.72
CA GLY A 16 17.38 -5.73 -30.99
C GLY A 16 18.15 -5.03 -29.83
N PRO A 17 19.02 -5.78 -29.09
CA PRO A 17 19.59 -5.33 -27.83
C PRO A 17 20.66 -4.25 -28.02
N ALA A 18 20.46 -3.10 -27.37
CA ALA A 18 21.46 -2.04 -27.28
C ALA A 18 22.45 -2.36 -26.14
N HIS A 19 23.73 -2.50 -26.48
CA HIS A 19 24.82 -2.58 -25.53
C HIS A 19 24.99 -1.23 -24.81
N TYR A 20 24.75 -1.18 -23.51
CA TYR A 20 25.13 -0.05 -22.66
C TYR A 20 26.56 -0.23 -22.18
N GLY A 21 27.46 0.65 -22.69
CA GLY A 21 28.83 0.74 -22.27
C GLY A 21 28.94 1.24 -20.82
N ALA A 22 29.85 0.60 -20.07
CA ALA A 22 30.21 1.00 -18.72
C ALA A 22 31.01 2.32 -18.77
N SER A 23 30.41 3.42 -18.26
CA SER A 23 31.15 4.65 -17.91
C SER A 23 30.99 4.89 -16.41
N GLY A 24 32.18 4.95 -15.73
CA GLY A 24 32.32 4.92 -14.28
C GLY A 24 31.71 6.12 -13.56
N PHE A 25 31.06 5.83 -12.43
CA PHE A 25 30.73 6.82 -11.41
C PHE A 25 31.91 6.96 -10.43
N PRO A 26 32.28 8.18 -10.02
CA PRO A 26 33.27 8.38 -8.98
C PRO A 26 32.75 7.87 -7.62
N PRO A 27 33.65 7.36 -6.74
CA PRO A 27 33.23 6.87 -5.44
C PRO A 27 32.72 8.02 -4.56
N ALA A 28 31.53 7.87 -4.01
CA ALA A 28 30.93 8.78 -3.04
C ALA A 28 31.75 8.72 -1.74
N ALA A 29 32.23 9.87 -1.29
CA ALA A 29 32.95 10.05 -0.02
C ALA A 29 32.07 9.56 1.15
N GLY A 30 32.64 8.69 1.97
CA GLY A 30 31.99 8.07 3.12
C GLY A 30 31.56 9.12 4.17
N ARG A 31 30.24 9.16 4.42
CA ARG A 31 29.70 9.54 5.71
C ARG A 31 29.09 8.28 6.29
N GLY A 32 29.70 7.78 7.36
CA GLY A 32 29.24 6.59 8.06
C GLY A 32 27.79 6.76 8.51
N ASN A 33 26.92 5.92 7.94
CA ASN A 33 25.59 5.73 8.44
C ASN A 33 25.73 4.96 9.77
N PRO A 34 25.17 5.43 10.90
CA PRO A 34 25.16 4.61 12.11
C PRO A 34 24.38 3.33 11.81
N ALA A 35 24.99 2.20 12.14
CA ALA A 35 24.37 0.89 12.02
C ALA A 35 23.01 0.89 12.73
N PRO A 36 21.96 0.27 12.14
CA PRO A 36 20.67 0.14 12.80
C PRO A 36 20.87 -0.63 14.11
N HIS A 37 20.28 -0.11 15.18
CA HIS A 37 20.29 -0.72 16.51
C HIS A 37 19.87 -2.17 16.43
N GLU A 38 20.77 -3.10 16.75
CA GLU A 38 20.57 -4.57 16.71
C GLU A 38 19.44 -5.09 17.61
N SER A 39 18.83 -4.25 18.44
CA SER A 39 17.85 -4.67 19.44
C SER A 39 16.42 -4.88 18.91
N GLN A 40 16.12 -4.53 17.65
CA GLN A 40 14.76 -4.69 17.10
C GLN A 40 14.62 -5.75 15.99
N ILE A 41 15.72 -6.35 15.54
CA ILE A 41 15.68 -7.43 14.52
C ILE A 41 15.63 -8.84 15.18
N ALA A 42 15.74 -8.94 16.48
CA ALA A 42 15.93 -10.20 17.20
C ALA A 42 14.64 -10.88 17.65
N ARG A 43 13.58 -10.98 16.85
CA ARG A 43 12.42 -11.86 17.17
C ARG A 43 11.75 -12.47 15.94
N THR A 44 12.50 -13.06 15.02
CA THR A 44 11.93 -14.03 14.07
C THR A 44 12.97 -15.10 13.71
N ARG A 45 13.45 -15.83 14.73
CA ARG A 45 14.08 -17.14 14.50
C ARG A 45 13.13 -18.22 15.04
N GLY A 46 12.06 -18.48 14.27
CA GLY A 46 11.41 -19.77 14.30
C GLY A 46 12.32 -20.73 13.54
N GLY A 47 12.71 -21.86 14.16
CA GLY A 47 13.41 -22.93 13.47
C GLY A 47 12.55 -23.52 12.34
N PRO A 48 13.13 -24.34 11.43
CA PRO A 48 12.36 -25.03 10.40
C PRO A 48 11.37 -26.00 11.07
N GLY A 49 10.11 -25.58 11.19
CA GLY A 49 9.05 -26.34 11.86
C GLY A 49 8.03 -25.48 12.63
N ASP A 50 8.38 -24.29 13.06
CA ASP A 50 7.42 -23.38 13.68
C ASP A 50 6.66 -22.60 12.60
N LEU A 51 5.61 -23.22 12.09
CA LEU A 51 4.53 -22.49 11.41
C LEU A 51 3.93 -21.54 12.44
N VAL A 52 4.37 -20.28 12.44
CA VAL A 52 3.69 -19.25 13.24
C VAL A 52 2.25 -19.18 12.74
N PRO A 53 1.25 -19.56 13.56
CA PRO A 53 -0.15 -19.54 13.12
C PRO A 53 -0.49 -18.10 12.72
N THR A 54 -0.66 -17.86 11.42
CA THR A 54 -1.15 -16.58 10.92
C THR A 54 -2.64 -16.54 11.15
N LYS A 55 -3.10 -15.57 11.94
CA LYS A 55 -4.52 -15.28 12.16
C LYS A 55 -4.83 -13.93 11.52
N PRO A 56 -6.06 -13.74 10.99
CA PRO A 56 -6.51 -12.41 10.61
C PRO A 56 -6.46 -11.49 11.83
N SER A 57 -6.11 -10.22 11.62
CA SER A 57 -5.97 -9.24 12.71
C SER A 57 -6.32 -7.85 12.20
N LYS A 58 -7.07 -7.08 12.97
CA LYS A 58 -7.32 -5.64 12.71
C LYS A 58 -6.15 -4.76 13.16
N GLU A 59 -5.14 -5.32 13.78
CA GLU A 59 -3.96 -4.58 14.23
C GLU A 59 -3.04 -4.27 13.07
N LEU A 60 -2.81 -2.97 12.85
CA LEU A 60 -1.84 -2.44 11.89
C LEU A 60 -0.56 -2.03 12.62
N VAL A 61 0.57 -2.46 12.11
CA VAL A 61 1.91 -2.15 12.64
C VAL A 61 2.61 -1.18 11.68
N THR A 62 3.45 -0.30 12.23
CA THR A 62 4.24 0.66 11.46
C THR A 62 5.73 0.52 11.78
N PHE A 63 6.54 1.06 10.89
CA PHE A 63 7.98 1.24 11.09
C PHE A 63 8.39 2.66 10.72
N PRO A 64 9.53 3.18 11.22
CA PRO A 64 10.00 4.51 10.88
C PRO A 64 10.25 4.67 9.38
N ASN A 65 9.80 5.81 8.83
CA ASN A 65 10.10 6.16 7.43
C ASN A 65 11.62 6.31 7.23
N PRO A 66 12.28 5.53 6.36
CA PRO A 66 13.72 5.60 6.15
C PRO A 66 14.19 6.89 5.46
N SER A 67 13.28 7.68 4.87
CA SER A 67 13.60 8.90 4.15
C SER A 67 12.56 10.01 4.40
N PRO A 68 12.40 10.49 5.65
CA PRO A 68 11.31 11.41 6.02
C PRO A 68 11.44 12.80 5.39
N GLY A 69 12.65 13.20 4.95
CA GLY A 69 12.90 14.47 4.25
C GLY A 69 12.58 14.43 2.75
N ARG A 70 12.13 13.30 2.21
CA ARG A 70 11.86 13.13 0.79
C ARG A 70 10.38 12.91 0.55
N ASP A 71 9.83 13.59 -0.45
CA ASP A 71 8.48 13.32 -0.96
C ASP A 71 8.54 12.16 -1.96
N TYR A 72 8.12 10.97 -1.54
CA TYR A 72 8.00 9.80 -2.41
C TYR A 72 6.67 9.09 -2.18
N VAL A 73 6.22 8.37 -3.19
CA VAL A 73 4.93 7.69 -3.19
C VAL A 73 5.15 6.21 -2.99
N ILE A 74 4.45 5.64 -2.02
CA ILE A 74 4.34 4.19 -1.82
C ILE A 74 3.00 3.74 -2.39
N ARG A 75 3.03 2.65 -3.18
CA ARG A 75 1.84 2.01 -3.72
C ARG A 75 1.86 0.52 -3.37
N HIS A 76 0.83 0.08 -2.66
CA HIS A 76 0.57 -1.34 -2.42
C HIS A 76 -0.65 -1.77 -3.23
N ARG A 77 -0.52 -2.86 -3.99
CA ARG A 77 -1.63 -3.50 -4.69
C ARG A 77 -1.94 -4.81 -4.00
N CYS A 78 -3.18 -5.00 -3.60
CA CYS A 78 -3.67 -6.16 -2.86
C CYS A 78 -4.79 -6.82 -3.67
N PRO A 79 -4.45 -7.66 -4.68
CA PRO A 79 -5.42 -8.21 -5.64
C PRO A 79 -6.26 -9.34 -5.06
N GLU A 80 -5.92 -9.84 -3.89
CA GLU A 80 -6.59 -10.98 -3.24
C GLU A 80 -7.59 -10.53 -2.15
N TYR A 81 -8.13 -9.31 -2.25
CA TYR A 81 -9.12 -8.84 -1.30
C TYR A 81 -10.43 -9.61 -1.46
N THR A 82 -11.00 -10.04 -0.34
CA THR A 82 -12.30 -10.69 -0.27
C THR A 82 -13.06 -10.28 0.99
N ALA A 83 -14.37 -10.17 0.87
CA ALA A 83 -15.32 -9.90 1.94
C ALA A 83 -16.63 -10.67 1.66
N VAL A 84 -17.67 -10.37 2.40
CA VAL A 84 -19.01 -10.94 2.20
C VAL A 84 -19.99 -9.81 1.89
N CYS A 85 -20.91 -10.04 0.97
CA CYS A 85 -22.01 -9.13 0.74
C CYS A 85 -22.92 -9.08 1.97
N PRO A 86 -23.19 -7.90 2.56
CA PRO A 86 -23.98 -7.81 3.79
C PRO A 86 -25.46 -8.17 3.60
N VAL A 87 -25.93 -8.15 2.34
CA VAL A 87 -27.34 -8.45 2.01
C VAL A 87 -27.55 -9.92 1.66
N THR A 88 -26.65 -10.50 0.85
CA THR A 88 -26.84 -11.85 0.29
C THR A 88 -25.97 -12.93 0.93
N GLY A 89 -24.95 -12.54 1.71
CA GLY A 89 -23.98 -13.49 2.26
C GLY A 89 -23.01 -14.09 1.21
N GLN A 90 -23.14 -13.70 -0.06
CA GLN A 90 -22.24 -14.19 -1.11
C GLN A 90 -20.85 -13.56 -0.98
N PRO A 91 -19.76 -14.30 -1.34
CA PRO A 91 -18.41 -13.75 -1.31
C PRO A 91 -18.23 -12.66 -2.35
N ASP A 92 -17.60 -11.57 -1.92
CA ASP A 92 -17.14 -10.46 -2.73
C ASP A 92 -15.64 -10.55 -2.93
N PHE A 93 -15.18 -10.25 -4.13
CA PHE A 93 -13.77 -10.23 -4.50
C PHE A 93 -13.40 -8.90 -5.14
N GLY A 94 -12.14 -8.52 -4.98
CA GLY A 94 -11.64 -7.29 -5.59
C GLY A 94 -10.16 -7.05 -5.32
N GLU A 95 -9.68 -5.91 -5.77
CA GLU A 95 -8.35 -5.39 -5.51
C GLU A 95 -8.45 -4.15 -4.62
N ILE A 96 -7.67 -4.11 -3.55
CA ILE A 96 -7.45 -2.88 -2.78
C ILE A 96 -6.09 -2.31 -3.17
N VAL A 97 -6.08 -1.04 -3.59
CA VAL A 97 -4.84 -0.30 -3.88
C VAL A 97 -4.69 0.82 -2.86
N VAL A 98 -3.61 0.79 -2.09
CA VAL A 98 -3.24 1.84 -1.14
C VAL A 98 -2.10 2.65 -1.76
N VAL A 99 -2.30 3.96 -1.90
CA VAL A 99 -1.30 4.89 -2.43
C VAL A 99 -1.09 6.00 -1.40
N TYR A 100 0.14 6.21 -0.93
CA TYR A 100 0.37 7.25 0.06
C TYR A 100 1.77 7.87 -0.02
N VAL A 101 1.88 9.09 0.50
CA VAL A 101 3.13 9.78 0.80
C VAL A 101 3.32 9.69 2.31
N PRO A 102 4.33 8.95 2.80
CA PRO A 102 4.57 8.81 4.23
C PRO A 102 5.05 10.14 4.84
N ASP A 103 4.74 10.36 6.11
CA ASP A 103 5.43 11.36 6.93
C ASP A 103 6.51 10.66 7.78
N ALA A 104 6.29 10.46 9.06
CA ALA A 104 7.26 9.82 9.95
C ALA A 104 7.21 8.27 9.92
N LEU A 105 6.10 7.69 9.48
CA LEU A 105 5.82 6.25 9.57
C LEU A 105 5.44 5.64 8.23
N CYS A 106 5.81 4.37 8.03
CA CYS A 106 5.35 3.51 6.96
C CYS A 106 4.57 2.31 7.53
N VAL A 107 3.58 1.80 6.78
CA VAL A 107 2.84 0.59 7.18
C VAL A 107 3.71 -0.66 6.98
N GLU A 108 3.67 -1.58 7.94
CA GLU A 108 4.35 -2.87 7.86
C GLU A 108 3.47 -3.86 7.07
N LEU A 109 4.07 -4.52 6.05
CA LEU A 109 3.31 -5.31 5.06
C LEU A 109 2.69 -6.59 5.62
N ARG A 110 3.31 -7.23 6.61
CA ARG A 110 2.75 -8.43 7.23
C ARG A 110 1.46 -8.09 7.96
N SER A 111 1.45 -6.99 8.72
CA SER A 111 0.26 -6.52 9.43
C SER A 111 -0.83 -6.08 8.44
N LEU A 112 -0.46 -5.37 7.36
CA LEU A 112 -1.40 -4.98 6.32
C LEU A 112 -2.06 -6.20 5.66
N LYS A 113 -1.29 -7.27 5.38
CA LYS A 113 -1.82 -8.53 4.86
C LYS A 113 -2.85 -9.15 5.80
N LEU A 114 -2.54 -9.24 7.10
CA LEU A 114 -3.43 -9.82 8.11
C LEU A 114 -4.68 -8.94 8.34
N TYR A 115 -4.51 -7.62 8.24
CA TYR A 115 -5.58 -6.65 8.31
C TYR A 115 -6.59 -6.83 7.16
N LEU A 116 -6.12 -6.88 5.92
CA LEU A 116 -7.00 -7.09 4.77
C LEU A 116 -7.66 -8.48 4.80
N TRP A 117 -6.95 -9.50 5.27
CA TRP A 117 -7.53 -10.83 5.46
C TRP A 117 -8.65 -10.84 6.50
N SER A 118 -8.64 -9.96 7.49
CA SER A 118 -9.68 -9.93 8.52
C SER A 118 -11.08 -9.63 7.99
N PHE A 119 -11.18 -8.99 6.83
CA PHE A 119 -12.47 -8.68 6.19
C PHE A 119 -13.15 -9.89 5.51
N ARG A 120 -12.42 -10.99 5.32
CA ARG A 120 -12.87 -12.13 4.50
C ARG A 120 -14.27 -12.66 4.84
N ASN A 121 -14.61 -12.68 6.11
CA ASN A 121 -15.90 -13.21 6.61
C ASN A 121 -16.80 -12.10 7.18
N GLU A 122 -16.48 -10.83 6.92
CA GLU A 122 -17.24 -9.68 7.38
C GLU A 122 -18.11 -9.13 6.25
N GLY A 123 -19.37 -8.80 6.58
CA GLY A 123 -20.31 -8.19 5.65
C GLY A 123 -20.08 -6.69 5.52
N HIS A 124 -19.69 -6.21 4.34
CA HIS A 124 -19.46 -4.80 4.08
C HIS A 124 -19.99 -4.36 2.73
N TYR A 125 -20.54 -3.14 2.67
CA TYR A 125 -20.71 -2.43 1.40
C TYR A 125 -19.34 -1.94 0.90
N PHE A 126 -19.17 -1.87 -0.42
CA PHE A 126 -17.92 -1.49 -1.07
C PHE A 126 -17.45 -0.09 -0.65
N GLU A 127 -18.39 0.84 -0.53
CA GLU A 127 -18.15 2.21 -0.09
C GLU A 127 -17.69 2.24 1.37
N GLN A 128 -18.35 1.48 2.24
CA GLN A 128 -18.04 1.41 3.66
C GLN A 128 -16.62 0.86 3.88
N VAL A 129 -16.31 -0.30 3.31
CA VAL A 129 -15.02 -0.95 3.56
C VAL A 129 -13.85 -0.14 2.99
N THR A 130 -14.01 0.51 1.82
CA THR A 130 -12.97 1.35 1.24
C THR A 130 -12.65 2.55 2.13
N ASN A 131 -13.66 3.21 2.69
CA ASN A 131 -13.49 4.32 3.63
C ASN A 131 -12.91 3.84 4.97
N GLN A 132 -13.38 2.72 5.51
CA GLN A 132 -12.84 2.15 6.75
C GLN A 132 -11.36 1.82 6.64
N ILE A 133 -10.93 1.21 5.52
CA ILE A 133 -9.51 0.92 5.28
C ILE A 133 -8.68 2.21 5.24
N LEU A 134 -9.21 3.27 4.61
CA LEU A 134 -8.54 4.57 4.59
C LEU A 134 -8.39 5.13 6.01
N ASP A 135 -9.47 5.16 6.78
CA ASP A 135 -9.48 5.74 8.12
C ASP A 135 -8.55 5.01 9.09
N ASP A 136 -8.55 3.67 9.04
CA ASP A 136 -7.67 2.83 9.87
C ASP A 136 -6.19 3.05 9.53
N LEU A 137 -5.86 3.12 8.24
CA LEU A 137 -4.50 3.39 7.78
C LEU A 137 -4.05 4.81 8.10
N VAL A 138 -4.92 5.82 7.91
CA VAL A 138 -4.62 7.21 8.25
C VAL A 138 -4.35 7.36 9.75
N ARG A 139 -5.17 6.74 10.59
CA ARG A 139 -5.01 6.76 12.06
C ARG A 139 -3.71 6.13 12.52
N THR A 140 -3.22 5.12 11.79
CA THR A 140 -2.02 4.35 12.18
C THR A 140 -0.74 4.95 11.60
N VAL A 141 -0.75 5.37 10.33
CA VAL A 141 0.44 5.81 9.58
C VAL A 141 0.66 7.32 9.65
N HIS A 142 -0.41 8.12 9.89
CA HIS A 142 -0.39 9.58 9.85
C HIS A 142 0.29 10.13 8.58
N PRO A 143 -0.16 9.73 7.37
CA PRO A 143 0.53 10.09 6.13
C PRO A 143 0.30 11.57 5.77
N ARG A 144 1.16 12.14 4.93
CA ARG A 144 0.93 13.47 4.34
C ARG A 144 -0.30 13.47 3.43
N ARG A 145 -0.44 12.42 2.61
CA ARG A 145 -1.58 12.14 1.71
C ARG A 145 -1.77 10.65 1.58
N MET A 146 -3.01 10.22 1.44
CA MET A 146 -3.34 8.83 1.19
C MET A 146 -4.57 8.71 0.30
N SER A 147 -4.58 7.69 -0.56
CA SER A 147 -5.76 7.25 -1.29
C SER A 147 -5.90 5.75 -1.16
N VAL A 148 -7.11 5.29 -0.89
CA VAL A 148 -7.48 3.87 -0.97
C VAL A 148 -8.46 3.71 -2.12
N ILE A 149 -8.18 2.77 -3.01
CA ILE A 149 -8.99 2.48 -4.18
C ILE A 149 -9.43 1.03 -4.08
N GLY A 150 -10.72 0.81 -3.91
CA GLY A 150 -11.35 -0.49 -4.01
C GLY A 150 -11.86 -0.72 -5.43
N ARG A 151 -11.36 -1.76 -6.10
CA ARG A 151 -11.84 -2.22 -7.41
C ARG A 151 -12.49 -3.57 -7.21
N PHE A 152 -13.82 -3.62 -7.30
CA PHE A 152 -14.58 -4.82 -7.01
C PHE A 152 -14.98 -5.53 -8.30
N ASN A 153 -14.95 -6.86 -8.26
CA ASN A 153 -15.30 -7.70 -9.39
C ASN A 153 -16.76 -7.50 -9.79
N VAL A 154 -17.03 -7.77 -11.06
CA VAL A 154 -18.36 -7.61 -11.66
C VAL A 154 -19.38 -8.42 -10.91
N ARG A 155 -20.49 -7.76 -10.52
CA ARG A 155 -21.65 -8.36 -9.90
C ARG A 155 -22.92 -7.88 -10.62
N GLY A 156 -23.71 -8.79 -11.13
CA GLY A 156 -24.92 -8.44 -11.90
C GLY A 156 -24.65 -7.56 -13.13
N GLY A 157 -23.45 -7.69 -13.76
CA GLY A 157 -23.04 -6.88 -14.89
C GLY A 157 -22.42 -5.52 -14.51
N ILE A 158 -22.30 -5.19 -13.22
CA ILE A 158 -21.80 -3.91 -12.73
C ILE A 158 -20.41 -4.10 -12.12
N ALA A 159 -19.40 -3.38 -12.64
CA ALA A 159 -18.09 -3.23 -12.03
C ALA A 159 -18.06 -1.94 -11.21
N THR A 160 -17.65 -2.03 -9.94
CA THR A 160 -17.62 -0.89 -9.02
C THR A 160 -16.19 -0.53 -8.64
N THR A 161 -15.86 0.76 -8.71
CA THR A 161 -14.63 1.30 -8.16
C THR A 161 -14.96 2.41 -7.18
N VAL A 162 -14.43 2.29 -5.95
CA VAL A 162 -14.57 3.30 -4.91
C VAL A 162 -13.20 3.92 -4.65
N VAL A 163 -13.12 5.25 -4.57
CA VAL A 163 -11.88 5.98 -4.32
C VAL A 163 -12.08 6.90 -3.11
N ALA A 164 -11.45 6.54 -2.00
CA ALA A 164 -11.40 7.35 -0.80
C ALA A 164 -10.04 8.07 -0.69
N ARG A 165 -10.03 9.35 -0.23
CA ARG A 165 -8.82 10.18 -0.19
C ARG A 165 -8.69 10.91 1.15
N TYR A 166 -7.45 11.09 1.57
CA TYR A 166 -7.06 11.87 2.74
C TYR A 166 -5.87 12.78 2.39
N GLN A 167 -5.88 13.98 2.95
CA GLN A 167 -4.76 14.92 2.91
C GLN A 167 -4.63 15.58 4.28
N SER A 168 -3.41 15.60 4.85
CA SER A 168 -3.15 16.29 6.10
C SER A 168 -3.25 17.81 5.92
N GLU A 169 -3.66 18.53 6.97
CA GLU A 169 -3.77 20.00 6.94
C GLU A 169 -2.43 20.67 6.56
N ARG A 170 -1.32 20.14 7.09
CA ARG A 170 0.04 20.60 6.79
C ARG A 170 0.38 20.49 5.30
N SER A 171 -0.01 19.39 4.66
CA SER A 171 0.19 19.18 3.22
C SER A 171 -0.76 20.03 2.37
N ALA A 172 -1.96 20.28 2.86
CA ALA A 172 -2.93 21.16 2.19
C ALA A 172 -2.51 22.65 2.25
N ALA A 173 -1.89 23.08 3.34
CA ALA A 173 -1.35 24.44 3.49
C ALA A 173 -0.17 24.71 2.54
N ALA A 174 0.77 23.74 2.42
CA ALA A 174 1.93 23.86 1.53
C ALA A 174 1.57 23.88 0.04
N ALA A 175 0.41 23.35 -0.35
CA ALA A 175 -0.04 23.36 -1.74
C ALA A 175 -0.73 24.67 -2.16
N ARG A 176 -0.96 25.61 -1.23
CA ARG A 176 -1.61 26.91 -1.46
C ARG A 176 -0.61 28.09 -1.54
N THR A 177 0.65 27.83 -1.28
CA THR A 177 1.78 28.79 -1.39
C THR A 177 2.52 28.61 -2.69
#